data_a2fbdb9951698ef36bd34616623a9577
#
_entry.id   a2fbdb9951698ef36bd34616623a9577
#
_cell.length_a   1.000
_cell.length_b   1.000
_cell.length_c   1.000
_cell.angle_alpha   90.00
_cell.angle_beta   90.00
_cell.angle_gamma   90.00
#
_symmetry.space_group_name_H-M   'P 1'
#
loop_
_entity.id
_entity.type
_entity.pdbx_description
1 polymer ?
#
loop_
_entity_poly.entity_id
_entity_poly.type
_entity_poly.pdbx_seq_one_letter_code
_entity_poly.pdbx_strand_id
1 'polypeptide(L)'
;QTGGRLCLCGNRGCAETLVSANAIAGRLRDALTRRVPSILAEQFARDPASITFQSFVEGSRAGDRICLEVLEELKRDLGAVIVTAIHAYNPTVVVLAGGPMAAADLFLADVQAYVDRHAFIFPKGRTVELRRARMETHAGVLGAAAIIMSALEERAA
;
A
#
# COMPACT_ATOMS: atom_id res chain seq x y z
N GLN A 1 1.28 12.29 -8.33
CA GLN A 1 1.18 13.58 -7.60
C GLN A 1 2.23 14.55 -8.15
N THR A 2 1.80 15.72 -8.67
CA THR A 2 2.71 16.75 -9.18
C THR A 2 3.64 17.24 -8.06
N GLY A 3 4.96 17.30 -8.33
CA GLY A 3 5.96 17.74 -7.33
C GLY A 3 6.25 16.74 -6.20
N GLY A 4 5.75 15.52 -6.27
CA GLY A 4 5.98 14.48 -5.28
C GLY A 4 7.43 13.96 -5.24
N ARG A 5 7.69 13.00 -4.35
CA ARG A 5 9.03 12.39 -4.17
C ARG A 5 9.53 11.76 -5.47
N LEU A 6 10.85 11.78 -5.65
CA LEU A 6 11.50 11.07 -6.75
C LEU A 6 11.27 9.56 -6.60
N CYS A 7 10.82 8.91 -7.66
CA CYS A 7 10.66 7.47 -7.75
C CYS A 7 11.90 6.82 -8.39
N LEU A 8 12.13 5.56 -8.10
CA LEU A 8 13.20 4.78 -8.73
C LEU A 8 13.09 4.69 -10.26
N CYS A 9 11.88 4.88 -10.82
CA CYS A 9 11.66 4.94 -12.26
C CYS A 9 12.08 6.28 -12.91
N GLY A 10 12.62 7.23 -12.14
CA GLY A 10 13.03 8.56 -12.60
C GLY A 10 11.90 9.61 -12.58
N ASN A 11 10.64 9.23 -12.46
CA ASN A 11 9.51 10.15 -12.35
C ASN A 11 9.31 10.64 -10.91
N ARG A 12 8.44 11.64 -10.72
CA ARG A 12 8.06 12.15 -9.40
C ARG A 12 6.59 11.86 -9.09
N GLY A 13 6.30 11.57 -7.80
CA GLY A 13 4.93 11.40 -7.31
C GLY A 13 4.22 10.14 -7.78
N CYS A 14 4.96 9.11 -8.17
CA CYS A 14 4.39 7.80 -8.46
C CYS A 14 3.68 7.20 -7.24
N ALA A 15 2.68 6.35 -7.46
CA ALA A 15 1.98 5.62 -6.39
C ALA A 15 2.97 4.87 -5.46
N GLU A 16 4.02 4.27 -6.03
CA GLU A 16 5.10 3.61 -5.29
C GLU A 16 5.70 4.50 -4.18
N THR A 17 5.88 5.80 -4.46
CA THR A 17 6.42 6.75 -3.47
C THR A 17 5.42 7.20 -2.41
N LEU A 18 4.18 6.73 -2.50
CA LEU A 18 3.10 7.05 -1.58
C LEU A 18 2.71 5.86 -0.71
N VAL A 19 2.61 4.65 -1.30
CA VAL A 19 1.97 3.51 -0.63
C VAL A 19 2.90 2.30 -0.39
N SER A 20 4.15 2.33 -0.88
CA SER A 20 5.07 1.21 -0.65
C SER A 20 5.59 1.17 0.79
N ALA A 21 6.03 0.00 1.23
CA ALA A 21 6.66 -0.19 2.55
C ALA A 21 7.83 0.79 2.78
N ASN A 22 8.66 1.00 1.74
CA ASN A 22 9.79 1.93 1.79
C ASN A 22 9.34 3.40 1.89
N ALA A 23 8.26 3.77 1.20
CA ALA A 23 7.70 5.11 1.29
C ALA A 23 7.16 5.42 2.68
N ILE A 24 6.47 4.46 3.31
CA ILE A 24 5.94 4.56 4.68
C ILE A 24 7.09 4.70 5.68
N ALA A 25 8.09 3.82 5.62
CA ALA A 25 9.27 3.92 6.47
C ALA A 25 10.03 5.26 6.27
N GLY A 26 10.08 5.75 5.04
CA GLY A 26 10.66 7.06 4.71
C GLY A 26 9.94 8.22 5.39
N ARG A 27 8.59 8.20 5.42
CA ARG A 27 7.80 9.24 6.13
C ARG A 27 8.09 9.25 7.63
N LEU A 28 8.20 8.07 8.24
CA LEU A 28 8.57 7.96 9.66
C LEU A 28 9.97 8.54 9.92
N ARG A 29 10.97 8.16 9.10
CA ARG A 29 12.33 8.70 9.23
C ARG A 29 12.37 10.23 9.09
N ASP A 30 11.60 10.79 8.16
CA ASP A 30 11.50 12.24 7.99
C ASP A 30 10.88 12.92 9.22
N ALA A 31 9.83 12.33 9.81
CA ALA A 31 9.22 12.85 11.04
C ALA A 31 10.18 12.77 12.23
N LEU A 32 10.89 11.65 12.38
CA LEU A 32 11.88 11.44 13.45
C LEU A 32 13.10 12.38 13.30
N THR A 33 13.53 12.65 12.07
CA THR A 33 14.59 13.65 11.79
C THR A 33 14.17 15.04 12.27
N ARG A 34 12.91 15.39 12.18
CA ARG A 34 12.35 16.65 12.72
C ARG A 34 12.11 16.60 14.24
N ARG A 35 12.55 15.54 14.92
CA ARG A 35 12.42 15.33 16.37
C ARG A 35 10.96 15.35 16.85
N VAL A 36 10.04 14.86 16.06
CA VAL A 36 8.67 14.64 16.52
C VAL A 36 8.67 13.54 17.58
N PRO A 37 8.04 13.75 18.76
CA PRO A 37 8.00 12.72 19.81
C PRO A 37 7.36 11.41 19.31
N SER A 38 8.04 10.29 19.56
CA SER A 38 7.64 8.94 19.14
C SER A 38 8.33 7.89 20.00
N ILE A 39 7.68 6.73 20.16
CA ILE A 39 8.30 5.55 20.76
C ILE A 39 9.48 5.02 19.93
N LEU A 40 9.54 5.37 18.64
CA LEU A 40 10.60 4.98 17.71
C LEU A 40 11.86 5.86 17.80
N ALA A 41 11.84 6.92 18.62
CA ALA A 41 12.93 7.92 18.67
C ALA A 41 14.28 7.30 19.06
N GLU A 42 14.29 6.38 20.04
CA GLU A 42 15.51 5.71 20.48
C GLU A 42 16.05 4.73 19.43
N GLN A 43 15.16 3.97 18.78
CA GLN A 43 15.52 3.09 17.66
C GLN A 43 16.13 3.88 16.52
N PHE A 44 15.51 5.00 16.14
CA PHE A 44 16.00 5.89 15.10
C PHE A 44 17.35 6.52 15.45
N ALA A 45 17.56 6.93 16.71
CA ALA A 45 18.81 7.53 17.15
C ALA A 45 19.99 6.54 17.10
N ARG A 46 19.74 5.25 17.34
CA ARG A 46 20.74 4.18 17.22
C ARG A 46 21.08 3.86 15.77
N ASP A 47 20.07 3.67 14.95
CA ASP A 47 20.22 3.37 13.53
C ASP A 47 18.98 3.84 12.75
N PRO A 48 19.07 4.95 11.99
CA PRO A 48 17.96 5.41 11.17
C PRO A 48 17.47 4.40 10.13
N ALA A 49 18.35 3.50 9.65
CA ALA A 49 17.97 2.48 8.66
C ALA A 49 17.11 1.36 9.25
N SER A 50 17.16 1.17 10.59
CA SER A 50 16.33 0.19 11.29
C SER A 50 14.84 0.53 11.29
N ILE A 51 14.45 1.77 10.99
CA ILE A 51 13.05 2.16 10.84
C ILE A 51 12.51 1.59 9.54
N THR A 52 11.65 0.61 9.66
CA THR A 52 11.07 -0.19 8.57
C THR A 52 9.54 -0.11 8.57
N PHE A 53 8.89 -0.81 7.64
CA PHE A 53 7.44 -1.01 7.66
C PHE A 53 6.99 -1.77 8.93
N GLN A 54 7.81 -2.68 9.44
CA GLN A 54 7.51 -3.37 10.70
C GLN A 54 7.45 -2.39 11.87
N SER A 55 8.39 -1.45 11.97
CA SER A 55 8.36 -0.39 12.99
C SER A 55 7.08 0.46 12.91
N PHE A 56 6.61 0.75 11.68
CA PHE A 56 5.32 1.42 11.46
C PHE A 56 4.14 0.62 12.03
N VAL A 57 4.09 -0.69 11.74
CA VAL A 57 3.01 -1.57 12.22
C VAL A 57 2.98 -1.64 13.74
N GLU A 58 4.14 -1.85 14.36
CA GLU A 58 4.29 -1.92 15.82
C GLU A 58 3.93 -0.59 16.47
N GLY A 59 4.44 0.52 15.94
CA GLY A 59 4.12 1.86 16.43
C GLY A 59 2.62 2.20 16.28
N SER A 60 2.00 1.85 15.16
CA SER A 60 0.56 2.06 14.96
C SER A 60 -0.28 1.28 15.97
N ARG A 61 0.07 0.02 16.22
CA ARG A 61 -0.60 -0.83 17.23
C ARG A 61 -0.38 -0.34 18.66
N ALA A 62 0.77 0.27 18.93
CA ALA A 62 1.08 0.89 20.23
C ALA A 62 0.45 2.28 20.41
N GLY A 63 -0.24 2.82 19.37
CA GLY A 63 -0.86 4.14 19.44
C GLY A 63 0.12 5.30 19.27
N ASP A 64 1.29 5.06 18.68
CA ASP A 64 2.26 6.12 18.43
C ASP A 64 1.71 7.16 17.47
N ARG A 65 1.81 8.44 17.86
CA ARG A 65 1.17 9.53 17.13
C ARG A 65 1.63 9.66 15.69
N ILE A 66 2.94 9.61 15.44
CA ILE A 66 3.44 9.76 14.07
C ILE A 66 3.12 8.53 13.20
N CYS A 67 3.08 7.34 13.79
CA CYS A 67 2.66 6.12 13.10
C CYS A 67 1.18 6.21 12.71
N LEU A 68 0.32 6.71 13.60
CA LEU A 68 -1.10 6.92 13.31
C LEU A 68 -1.31 8.02 12.25
N GLU A 69 -0.57 9.13 12.29
CA GLU A 69 -0.61 10.16 11.26
C GLU A 69 -0.22 9.58 9.88
N VAL A 70 0.86 8.80 9.82
CA VAL A 70 1.30 8.12 8.59
C VAL A 70 0.29 7.06 8.13
N LEU A 71 -0.40 6.39 9.06
CA LEU A 71 -1.47 5.44 8.75
C LEU A 71 -2.66 6.13 8.06
N GLU A 72 -3.09 7.27 8.56
CA GLU A 72 -4.17 8.05 7.94
C GLU A 72 -3.77 8.59 6.54
N GLU A 73 -2.51 8.98 6.36
CA GLU A 73 -1.99 9.33 5.04
C GLU A 73 -2.02 8.13 4.08
N LEU A 74 -1.54 6.95 4.54
CA LEU A 74 -1.57 5.72 3.76
C LEU A 74 -2.99 5.36 3.30
N LYS A 75 -3.98 5.41 4.20
CA LYS A 75 -5.38 5.12 3.89
C LYS A 75 -5.90 6.01 2.75
N ARG A 76 -5.63 7.31 2.80
CA ARG A 76 -6.03 8.28 1.77
C ARG A 76 -5.29 8.04 0.45
N ASP A 77 -3.98 7.90 0.50
CA ASP A 77 -3.15 7.73 -0.69
C ASP A 77 -3.49 6.42 -1.42
N LEU A 78 -3.61 5.31 -0.67
CA LEU A 78 -3.98 4.01 -1.22
C LEU A 78 -5.40 4.03 -1.78
N GLY A 79 -6.34 4.62 -1.04
CA GLY A 79 -7.71 4.80 -1.51
C GLY A 79 -7.77 5.59 -2.83
N ALA A 80 -7.04 6.69 -2.95
CA ALA A 80 -6.99 7.49 -4.16
C ALA A 80 -6.37 6.74 -5.35
N VAL A 81 -5.32 5.95 -5.12
CA VAL A 81 -4.71 5.10 -6.15
C VAL A 81 -5.72 4.05 -6.64
N ILE A 82 -6.42 3.39 -5.71
CA ILE A 82 -7.43 2.37 -6.05
C ILE A 82 -8.61 3.00 -6.80
N VAL A 83 -9.13 4.13 -6.34
CA VAL A 83 -10.21 4.86 -7.04
C VAL A 83 -9.78 5.21 -8.47
N THR A 84 -8.53 5.66 -8.66
CA THR A 84 -7.99 5.92 -10.00
C THR A 84 -7.99 4.67 -10.88
N ALA A 85 -7.56 3.53 -10.34
CA ALA A 85 -7.59 2.25 -11.05
C ALA A 85 -9.03 1.80 -11.37
N ILE A 86 -9.96 1.98 -10.43
CA ILE A 86 -11.39 1.66 -10.65
C ILE A 86 -11.95 2.50 -11.80
N HIS A 87 -11.68 3.80 -11.82
CA HIS A 87 -12.14 4.67 -12.89
C HIS A 87 -11.52 4.33 -14.26
N ALA A 88 -10.28 3.86 -14.29
CA ALA A 88 -9.59 3.48 -15.51
C ALA A 88 -10.07 2.13 -16.09
N TYR A 89 -10.35 1.15 -15.23
CA TYR A 89 -10.56 -0.24 -15.65
C TYR A 89 -11.95 -0.78 -15.32
N ASN A 90 -12.74 -0.09 -14.50
CA ASN A 90 -14.06 -0.49 -14.04
C ASN A 90 -14.16 -1.96 -13.57
N PRO A 91 -13.25 -2.42 -12.68
CA PRO A 91 -13.22 -3.80 -12.20
C PRO A 91 -14.38 -4.08 -11.26
N THR A 92 -14.68 -5.36 -11.01
CA THR A 92 -15.60 -5.79 -9.94
C THR A 92 -14.88 -6.06 -8.63
N VAL A 93 -13.59 -6.43 -8.72
CA VAL A 93 -12.74 -6.77 -7.58
C VAL A 93 -11.36 -6.16 -7.82
N VAL A 94 -10.77 -5.60 -6.77
CA VAL A 94 -9.36 -5.19 -6.74
C VAL A 94 -8.63 -6.08 -5.74
N VAL A 95 -7.66 -6.85 -6.22
CA VAL A 95 -6.84 -7.72 -5.35
C VAL A 95 -5.56 -7.01 -4.97
N LEU A 96 -5.34 -6.84 -3.67
CA LEU A 96 -4.16 -6.23 -3.10
C LEU A 96 -3.17 -7.30 -2.64
N ALA A 97 -1.91 -7.16 -3.05
CA ALA A 97 -0.83 -8.08 -2.72
C ALA A 97 0.43 -7.31 -2.28
N GLY A 98 1.38 -8.03 -1.71
CA GLY A 98 2.67 -7.49 -1.27
C GLY A 98 2.82 -7.41 0.25
N GLY A 99 4.05 -7.14 0.70
CA GLY A 99 4.41 -7.14 2.13
C GLY A 99 3.49 -6.32 3.05
N PRO A 100 3.04 -5.12 2.66
CA PRO A 100 2.12 -4.33 3.49
C PRO A 100 0.80 -5.03 3.81
N MET A 101 0.36 -6.00 3.02
CA MET A 101 -0.89 -6.73 3.26
C MET A 101 -0.85 -7.61 4.52
N ALA A 102 0.33 -7.91 5.07
CA ALA A 102 0.45 -8.56 6.38
C ALA A 102 -0.17 -7.73 7.53
N ALA A 103 -0.31 -6.43 7.35
CA ALA A 103 -0.93 -5.50 8.29
C ALA A 103 -2.24 -4.89 7.75
N ALA A 104 -2.93 -5.59 6.85
CA ALA A 104 -4.17 -5.12 6.22
C ALA A 104 -5.29 -4.81 7.23
N ASP A 105 -5.27 -5.46 8.39
CA ASP A 105 -6.15 -5.20 9.53
C ASP A 105 -6.15 -3.74 10.00
N LEU A 106 -5.03 -3.02 9.82
CA LEU A 106 -4.91 -1.62 10.22
C LEU A 106 -5.58 -0.62 9.25
N PHE A 107 -5.81 -1.00 8.00
CA PHE A 107 -6.21 -0.01 6.99
C PHE A 107 -7.21 -0.50 5.93
N LEU A 108 -7.35 -1.80 5.69
CA LEU A 108 -8.13 -2.29 4.54
C LEU A 108 -9.61 -1.91 4.62
N ALA A 109 -10.22 -1.98 5.80
CA ALA A 109 -11.62 -1.60 5.99
C ALA A 109 -11.85 -0.10 5.72
N ASP A 110 -10.94 0.75 6.20
CA ASP A 110 -11.03 2.21 5.98
C ASP A 110 -10.79 2.58 4.51
N VAL A 111 -9.87 1.86 3.84
CA VAL A 111 -9.63 2.02 2.40
C VAL A 111 -10.85 1.57 1.59
N GLN A 112 -11.52 0.47 1.96
CA GLN A 112 -12.79 0.09 1.35
C GLN A 112 -13.84 1.19 1.52
N ALA A 113 -14.01 1.71 2.73
CA ALA A 113 -14.95 2.81 2.99
C ALA A 113 -14.61 4.10 2.21
N TYR A 114 -13.30 4.37 2.00
CA TYR A 114 -12.86 5.46 1.14
C TYR A 114 -13.27 5.21 -0.32
N VAL A 115 -13.03 4.02 -0.84
CA VAL A 115 -13.42 3.62 -2.21
C VAL A 115 -14.93 3.73 -2.40
N ASP A 116 -15.72 3.20 -1.48
CA ASP A 116 -17.20 3.23 -1.55
C ASP A 116 -17.76 4.67 -1.60
N ARG A 117 -17.04 5.60 -0.98
CA ARG A 117 -17.43 7.02 -0.95
C ARG A 117 -17.00 7.81 -2.19
N HIS A 118 -15.86 7.46 -2.78
CA HIS A 118 -15.22 8.30 -3.80
C HIS A 118 -15.19 7.68 -5.20
N ALA A 119 -15.40 6.35 -5.32
CA ALA A 119 -15.43 5.73 -6.63
C ALA A 119 -16.78 5.96 -7.33
N PHE A 120 -16.72 6.53 -8.54
CA PHE A 120 -17.87 6.54 -9.43
C PHE A 120 -17.88 5.24 -10.24
N ILE A 121 -18.86 4.37 -9.96
CA ILE A 121 -18.95 3.04 -10.54
C ILE A 121 -20.18 2.97 -11.44
N PHE A 122 -20.01 2.42 -12.65
CA PHE A 122 -21.09 2.21 -13.60
C PHE A 122 -21.27 0.70 -13.87
N PRO A 123 -22.53 0.20 -13.97
CA PRO A 123 -23.80 0.89 -13.70
C PRO A 123 -23.99 1.22 -12.20
N LYS A 124 -24.81 2.20 -11.91
CA LYS A 124 -25.15 2.61 -10.53
C LYS A 124 -25.64 1.42 -9.70
N GLY A 125 -25.22 1.37 -8.43
CA GLY A 125 -25.57 0.31 -7.49
C GLY A 125 -24.60 -0.88 -7.49
N ARG A 126 -23.57 -0.88 -8.34
CA ARG A 126 -22.47 -1.83 -8.29
C ARG A 126 -21.45 -1.38 -7.24
N THR A 127 -20.87 -2.31 -6.53
CA THR A 127 -19.74 -2.09 -5.61
C THR A 127 -18.48 -2.74 -6.14
N VAL A 128 -17.32 -2.23 -5.76
CA VAL A 128 -16.03 -2.85 -6.04
C VAL A 128 -15.46 -3.37 -4.72
N GLU A 129 -15.21 -4.66 -4.66
CA GLU A 129 -14.67 -5.30 -3.47
C GLU A 129 -13.14 -5.25 -3.47
N LEU A 130 -12.54 -4.84 -2.34
CA LEU A 130 -11.11 -4.94 -2.11
C LEU A 130 -10.81 -6.27 -1.43
N ARG A 131 -9.95 -7.07 -2.03
CA ARG A 131 -9.53 -8.37 -1.48
C ARG A 131 -8.04 -8.41 -1.25
N ARG A 132 -7.65 -9.04 -0.14
CA ARG A 132 -6.27 -9.43 0.10
C ARG A 132 -5.95 -10.69 -0.69
N ALA A 133 -4.80 -10.72 -1.38
CA ALA A 133 -4.32 -11.93 -2.06
C ALA A 133 -4.08 -13.05 -1.04
N ARG A 134 -4.46 -14.28 -1.40
CA ARG A 134 -4.24 -15.46 -0.55
C ARG A 134 -2.76 -15.88 -0.47
N MET A 135 -1.98 -15.61 -1.53
CA MET A 135 -0.58 -16.03 -1.68
C MET A 135 0.35 -14.81 -1.61
N GLU A 136 0.53 -14.25 -0.41
CA GLU A 136 1.18 -12.97 -0.21
C GLU A 136 2.64 -12.92 -0.64
N THR A 137 3.43 -13.88 -0.17
CA THR A 137 4.89 -13.91 -0.36
C THR A 137 5.30 -14.55 -1.70
N HIS A 138 4.46 -15.40 -2.26
CA HIS A 138 4.78 -16.18 -3.45
C HIS A 138 3.92 -15.82 -4.68
N ALA A 139 3.08 -14.80 -4.58
CA ALA A 139 2.16 -14.41 -5.65
C ALA A 139 2.87 -14.15 -6.99
N GLY A 140 4.04 -13.50 -6.97
CA GLY A 140 4.83 -13.22 -8.17
C GLY A 140 5.38 -14.49 -8.85
N VAL A 141 5.94 -15.40 -8.05
CA VAL A 141 6.52 -16.66 -8.56
C VAL A 141 5.42 -17.58 -9.11
N LEU A 142 4.33 -17.73 -8.37
CA LEU A 142 3.19 -18.55 -8.78
C LEU A 142 2.47 -17.97 -9.99
N GLY A 143 2.34 -16.64 -10.07
CA GLY A 143 1.77 -15.96 -11.23
C GLY A 143 2.63 -16.16 -12.49
N ALA A 144 3.94 -16.04 -12.38
CA ALA A 144 4.86 -16.33 -13.49
C ALA A 144 4.78 -17.79 -13.94
N ALA A 145 4.74 -18.74 -13.00
CA ALA A 145 4.57 -20.16 -13.31
C ALA A 145 3.24 -20.44 -14.01
N ALA A 146 2.14 -19.85 -13.54
CA ALA A 146 0.82 -20.02 -14.14
C ALA A 146 0.76 -19.51 -15.58
N ILE A 147 1.39 -18.37 -15.89
CA ILE A 147 1.48 -17.84 -17.27
C ILE A 147 2.19 -18.82 -18.19
N ILE A 148 3.31 -19.42 -17.73
CA ILE A 148 4.07 -20.39 -18.52
C ILE A 148 3.24 -21.66 -18.74
N MET A 149 2.56 -22.16 -17.72
CA MET A 149 1.70 -23.35 -17.82
C MET A 149 0.55 -23.13 -18.81
N SER A 150 -0.17 -22.01 -18.74
CA SER A 150 -1.23 -21.69 -19.69
C SER A 150 -0.71 -21.62 -21.14
N ALA A 151 0.46 -21.00 -21.34
CA ALA A 151 1.05 -20.91 -22.69
C ALA A 151 1.51 -22.28 -23.24
N LEU A 152 1.87 -23.22 -22.39
CA LEU A 152 2.21 -24.60 -22.78
C LEU A 152 0.96 -25.41 -23.11
N GLU A 153 -0.12 -25.25 -22.35
CA GLU A 153 -1.41 -25.89 -22.61
C GLU A 153 -2.02 -25.44 -23.95
N GLU A 154 -1.97 -24.11 -24.24
CA GLU A 154 -2.44 -23.57 -25.52
C GLU A 154 -1.63 -24.07 -26.72
N ARG A 155 -0.35 -24.40 -26.54
CA ARG A 155 0.49 -24.98 -27.63
C ARG A 155 0.29 -26.48 -27.83
N ALA A 156 -0.28 -27.16 -26.85
CA ALA A 156 -0.52 -28.61 -26.89
C ALA A 156 -1.94 -28.96 -27.40
N ALA A 157 -2.83 -27.98 -27.53
CA ALA A 157 -4.19 -28.08 -28.04
C ALA A 157 -4.24 -27.73 -29.54
#